data_9b721a0c4277649bcd31a29a5c120b2d
#
_entry.id   9b721a0c4277649bcd31a29a5c120b2d
#
_cell.length_a   1.000
_cell.length_b   1.000
_cell.length_c   1.000
_cell.angle_alpha   90.00
_cell.angle_beta   90.00
_cell.angle_gamma   90.00
#
_symmetry.space_group_name_H-M   'P 1'
#
loop_
_entity.id
_entity.type
_entity.pdbx_description
1 polymer ?
#
loop_
_entity_poly.entity_id
_entity_poly.type
_entity_poly.pdbx_seq_one_letter_code
_entity_poly.pdbx_strand_id
1 'polypeptide(L)'
;MPLISASAPGESYSQTRPGPRTAASGVSALRAIVVVGLACVSASCATLSFYDQAVAGQLSILSHQQPTAELIASPTTDAGLRERLLKVSQLVQFAQDRLSLEPEERFSSYARIDGDYVVWNVFATPEFSTEATQWCYPIAGCASYRGYFKQLDAKKFAQQLIVKQHDTTVGGVVAYSTLGWFDDPLLSTFIDWPDAELAGLIFHELAHARVFVPGDTAFNEAFASFVERRGVLQWLRAQQDDVRIERVAARWRTTDRFVAFLLRWRDELKLLYDQPYNADARRLLKSELLEEIERCYRANTDEFGNQDWFFRNGLNNARLVPLAAYNELVSGFAGLFAQAEESWPLFYAKVIALGASAPEARTAELTRLGREQRTFEHDADSSSVLCAALRF
;
A
#
# COMPACT_ATOMS: atom_id res chain seq x y z
N MET A 1 48.38 -12.06 -3.75
CA MET A 1 49.62 -12.87 -3.58
C MET A 1 50.01 -12.85 -2.12
N PRO A 2 50.49 -13.95 -1.51
CA PRO A 2 50.72 -15.33 -1.97
C PRO A 2 49.73 -16.32 -1.30
N LEU A 3 49.34 -17.41 -1.86
CA LEU A 3 49.92 -18.69 -2.21
C LEU A 3 50.53 -19.51 -1.06
N ILE A 4 50.16 -20.80 -1.06
CA ILE A 4 50.84 -22.08 -0.73
C ILE A 4 50.08 -22.81 0.41
N SER A 5 49.79 -24.12 0.42
CA SER A 5 50.10 -25.28 -0.41
C SER A 5 49.45 -26.52 0.22
N ALA A 6 49.07 -27.43 -0.61
CA ALA A 6 48.79 -28.85 -0.55
C ALA A 6 49.37 -29.72 0.59
N SER A 7 48.60 -30.75 0.97
CA SER A 7 49.08 -32.15 1.03
C SER A 7 47.91 -33.13 1.27
N ALA A 8 47.66 -34.05 0.39
CA ALA A 8 47.13 -35.41 0.64
C ALA A 8 48.36 -36.33 0.94
N PRO A 9 48.23 -37.53 1.49
CA PRO A 9 47.50 -38.67 0.95
C PRO A 9 46.94 -39.65 2.01
N GLY A 10 46.23 -40.68 1.56
CA GLY A 10 45.96 -41.90 2.35
C GLY A 10 44.80 -42.72 1.81
N GLU A 11 45.03 -43.50 0.78
CA GLU A 11 44.15 -44.57 0.34
C GLU A 11 44.06 -45.69 1.40
N SER A 12 42.84 -46.16 1.71
CA SER A 12 42.66 -47.54 2.14
C SER A 12 41.42 -48.15 1.48
N TYR A 13 41.67 -49.05 0.60
CA TYR A 13 40.71 -49.91 -0.10
C TYR A 13 40.11 -50.91 0.87
N SER A 14 38.76 -50.90 1.03
CA SER A 14 38.02 -51.97 1.66
C SER A 14 36.92 -52.43 0.69
N GLN A 15 37.07 -53.60 0.16
CA GLN A 15 36.08 -54.34 -0.64
C GLN A 15 34.95 -54.82 0.28
N THR A 16 33.71 -54.38 0.06
CA THR A 16 32.53 -55.04 0.58
C THR A 16 31.63 -55.48 -0.56
N ARG A 17 31.28 -56.77 -0.54
CA ARG A 17 30.44 -57.49 -1.49
C ARG A 17 29.06 -56.87 -1.63
N PRO A 18 28.41 -56.90 -2.80
CA PRO A 18 27.01 -56.46 -2.96
C PRO A 18 26.04 -57.50 -2.44
N GLY A 19 25.18 -57.08 -1.47
CA GLY A 19 24.01 -57.81 -1.06
C GLY A 19 22.84 -57.70 -2.06
N PRO A 20 21.81 -58.57 -2.01
CA PRO A 20 20.80 -58.65 -3.02
C PRO A 20 19.90 -57.41 -3.03
N ARG A 21 19.72 -56.79 -4.19
CA ARG A 21 18.79 -55.69 -4.45
C ARG A 21 17.37 -56.22 -4.43
N THR A 22 16.59 -55.81 -3.43
CA THR A 22 15.13 -56.01 -3.39
C THR A 22 14.47 -55.01 -4.34
N ALA A 23 13.81 -55.50 -5.37
CA ALA A 23 13.09 -54.74 -6.39
C ALA A 23 11.70 -54.27 -5.82
N ALA A 24 11.70 -53.31 -4.86
CA ALA A 24 10.48 -52.79 -4.27
C ALA A 24 10.43 -51.23 -4.22
N SER A 25 11.28 -50.50 -4.95
CA SER A 25 11.35 -49.00 -4.84
C SER A 25 10.84 -48.21 -6.06
N GLY A 26 10.50 -48.89 -7.17
CA GLY A 26 10.11 -48.19 -8.40
C GLY A 26 8.71 -47.52 -8.35
N VAL A 27 7.73 -48.19 -7.71
CA VAL A 27 6.34 -47.70 -7.69
C VAL A 27 6.15 -46.52 -6.74
N SER A 28 6.90 -46.50 -5.63
CA SER A 28 6.84 -45.38 -4.67
C SER A 28 7.49 -44.11 -5.22
N ALA A 29 8.63 -44.24 -5.94
CA ALA A 29 9.31 -43.15 -6.59
C ALA A 29 8.48 -42.53 -7.73
N LEU A 30 7.82 -43.38 -8.54
CA LEU A 30 6.94 -42.93 -9.62
C LEU A 30 5.70 -42.18 -9.07
N ARG A 31 5.11 -42.66 -7.98
CA ARG A 31 3.99 -41.97 -7.29
C ARG A 31 4.45 -40.61 -6.70
N ALA A 32 5.62 -40.54 -6.10
CA ALA A 32 6.14 -39.28 -5.58
C ALA A 32 6.40 -38.26 -6.71
N ILE A 33 6.96 -38.69 -7.86
CA ILE A 33 7.19 -37.83 -9.02
C ILE A 33 5.87 -37.34 -9.62
N VAL A 34 4.84 -38.21 -9.72
CA VAL A 34 3.53 -37.81 -10.22
C VAL A 34 2.83 -36.84 -9.28
N VAL A 35 2.90 -37.03 -7.97
CA VAL A 35 2.32 -36.10 -6.97
C VAL A 35 3.04 -34.75 -6.98
N VAL A 36 4.37 -34.73 -7.06
CA VAL A 36 5.15 -33.49 -7.18
C VAL A 36 4.88 -32.81 -8.52
N GLY A 37 4.77 -33.56 -9.61
CA GLY A 37 4.41 -33.04 -10.93
C GLY A 37 3.01 -32.42 -10.94
N LEU A 38 1.98 -33.06 -10.34
CA LEU A 38 0.64 -32.51 -10.20
C LEU A 38 0.63 -31.26 -9.31
N ALA A 39 1.39 -31.23 -8.20
CA ALA A 39 1.49 -30.07 -7.33
C ALA A 39 2.15 -28.86 -8.03
N CYS A 40 3.18 -29.10 -8.84
CA CYS A 40 3.81 -28.06 -9.65
C CYS A 40 2.86 -27.51 -10.74
N VAL A 41 2.06 -28.35 -11.38
CA VAL A 41 1.08 -27.93 -12.40
C VAL A 41 -0.05 -27.12 -11.77
N SER A 42 -0.56 -27.50 -10.58
CA SER A 42 -1.61 -26.75 -9.91
C SER A 42 -1.14 -25.38 -9.37
N ALA A 43 0.10 -25.26 -8.90
CA ALA A 43 0.70 -23.98 -8.51
C ALA A 43 0.90 -23.08 -9.74
N SER A 44 1.29 -23.64 -10.89
CA SER A 44 1.41 -22.91 -12.16
C SER A 44 0.07 -22.39 -12.67
N CYS A 45 -1.02 -23.16 -12.55
CA CYS A 45 -2.35 -22.74 -13.00
C CYS A 45 -2.89 -21.54 -12.21
N ALA A 46 -2.70 -21.48 -10.89
CA ALA A 46 -3.16 -20.38 -10.06
C ALA A 46 -2.39 -19.06 -10.34
N THR A 47 -1.08 -19.18 -10.59
CA THR A 47 -0.23 -18.04 -10.97
C THR A 47 -0.55 -17.55 -12.38
N LEU A 48 -0.75 -18.48 -13.33
CA LEU A 48 -1.12 -18.17 -14.70
C LEU A 48 -2.47 -17.44 -14.78
N SER A 49 -3.49 -17.94 -14.06
CA SER A 49 -4.82 -17.33 -13.98
C SER A 49 -4.76 -15.91 -13.37
N PHE A 50 -3.85 -15.68 -12.43
CA PHE A 50 -3.65 -14.33 -11.88
C PHE A 50 -3.10 -13.36 -12.92
N TYR A 51 -2.07 -13.75 -13.66
CA TYR A 51 -1.52 -12.89 -14.71
C TYR A 51 -2.48 -12.70 -15.89
N ASP A 52 -3.25 -13.72 -16.25
CA ASP A 52 -4.28 -13.64 -17.28
C ASP A 52 -5.33 -12.56 -16.94
N GLN A 53 -5.89 -12.58 -15.72
CA GLN A 53 -6.85 -11.56 -15.29
C GLN A 53 -6.21 -10.17 -15.19
N ALA A 54 -4.94 -10.06 -14.79
CA ALA A 54 -4.23 -8.79 -14.70
C ALA A 54 -4.01 -8.16 -16.09
N VAL A 55 -3.55 -8.97 -17.05
CA VAL A 55 -3.37 -8.56 -18.45
C VAL A 55 -4.72 -8.20 -19.10
N ALA A 56 -5.73 -9.06 -18.95
CA ALA A 56 -7.07 -8.81 -19.50
C ALA A 56 -7.70 -7.54 -18.92
N GLY A 57 -7.57 -7.30 -17.62
CA GLY A 57 -8.07 -6.09 -16.96
C GLY A 57 -7.36 -4.83 -17.46
N GLN A 58 -6.03 -4.87 -17.56
CA GLN A 58 -5.24 -3.75 -18.10
C GLN A 58 -5.60 -3.46 -19.58
N LEU A 59 -5.68 -4.49 -20.42
CA LEU A 59 -6.08 -4.32 -21.82
C LEU A 59 -7.49 -3.75 -21.94
N SER A 60 -8.41 -4.12 -21.05
CA SER A 60 -9.76 -3.54 -21.02
C SER A 60 -9.71 -2.03 -20.74
N ILE A 61 -8.91 -1.57 -19.78
CA ILE A 61 -8.75 -0.12 -19.54
C ILE A 61 -8.17 0.56 -20.78
N LEU A 62 -7.07 0.05 -21.32
CA LEU A 62 -6.40 0.63 -22.49
C LEU A 62 -7.31 0.71 -23.70
N SER A 63 -8.16 -0.29 -23.93
CA SER A 63 -9.09 -0.31 -25.09
C SER A 63 -10.25 0.67 -24.99
N HIS A 64 -10.54 1.19 -23.78
CA HIS A 64 -11.61 2.17 -23.54
C HIS A 64 -11.10 3.60 -23.31
N GLN A 65 -9.79 3.82 -23.47
CA GLN A 65 -9.21 5.16 -23.35
C GLN A 65 -9.60 6.05 -24.52
N GLN A 66 -9.89 7.32 -24.20
CA GLN A 66 -10.13 8.39 -25.18
C GLN A 66 -9.26 9.59 -24.80
N PRO A 67 -8.58 10.24 -25.76
CA PRO A 67 -7.79 11.43 -25.47
C PRO A 67 -8.63 12.53 -24.81
N THR A 68 -8.19 13.07 -23.68
CA THR A 68 -8.91 14.12 -22.95
C THR A 68 -9.12 15.37 -23.80
N ALA A 69 -8.13 15.74 -24.63
CA ALA A 69 -8.23 16.89 -25.53
C ALA A 69 -9.37 16.74 -26.56
N GLU A 70 -9.56 15.54 -27.12
CA GLU A 70 -10.66 15.24 -28.06
C GLU A 70 -12.01 15.30 -27.34
N LEU A 71 -12.11 14.73 -26.15
CA LEU A 71 -13.34 14.80 -25.34
C LEU A 71 -13.71 16.25 -24.97
N ILE A 72 -12.74 17.07 -24.59
CA ILE A 72 -12.97 18.49 -24.28
C ILE A 72 -13.46 19.26 -25.54
N ALA A 73 -12.89 18.98 -26.71
CA ALA A 73 -13.24 19.66 -27.94
C ALA A 73 -14.56 19.17 -28.58
N SER A 74 -14.98 17.93 -28.28
CA SER A 74 -16.16 17.32 -28.90
C SER A 74 -17.47 17.95 -28.42
N PRO A 75 -18.38 18.38 -29.33
CA PRO A 75 -19.68 18.91 -28.94
C PRO A 75 -20.62 17.85 -28.36
N THR A 76 -20.32 16.56 -28.53
CA THR A 76 -21.14 15.45 -28.04
C THR A 76 -20.74 14.99 -26.63
N THR A 77 -19.63 15.47 -26.09
CA THR A 77 -19.22 15.15 -24.71
C THR A 77 -20.18 15.80 -23.74
N ASP A 78 -20.59 15.02 -22.73
CA ASP A 78 -21.42 15.53 -21.62
C ASP A 78 -20.78 16.77 -20.99
N ALA A 79 -21.61 17.76 -20.68
CA ALA A 79 -21.12 19.05 -20.17
C ALA A 79 -20.42 18.90 -18.80
N GLY A 80 -20.95 18.03 -17.93
CA GLY A 80 -20.33 17.75 -16.61
C GLY A 80 -18.97 17.08 -16.78
N LEU A 81 -18.87 16.07 -17.61
CA LEU A 81 -17.59 15.41 -17.90
C LEU A 81 -16.57 16.40 -18.48
N ARG A 82 -16.99 17.25 -19.43
CA ARG A 82 -16.10 18.27 -19.99
C ARG A 82 -15.56 19.22 -18.93
N GLU A 83 -16.43 19.70 -18.03
CA GLU A 83 -16.02 20.56 -16.92
C GLU A 83 -15.00 19.86 -16.03
N ARG A 84 -15.23 18.59 -15.68
CA ARG A 84 -14.29 17.81 -14.86
C ARG A 84 -12.94 17.60 -15.54
N LEU A 85 -12.92 17.30 -16.86
CA LEU A 85 -11.69 17.16 -17.63
C LEU A 85 -10.91 18.48 -17.68
N LEU A 86 -11.58 19.62 -17.86
CA LEU A 86 -10.95 20.95 -17.79
C LEU A 86 -10.38 21.23 -16.39
N LYS A 87 -11.09 20.84 -15.34
CA LYS A 87 -10.59 20.95 -13.96
C LYS A 87 -9.31 20.15 -13.76
N VAL A 88 -9.27 18.90 -14.23
CA VAL A 88 -8.06 18.07 -14.16
C VAL A 88 -6.90 18.72 -14.91
N SER A 89 -7.15 19.25 -16.12
CA SER A 89 -6.10 19.95 -16.86
C SER A 89 -5.51 21.14 -16.07
N GLN A 90 -6.36 21.90 -15.36
CA GLN A 90 -5.91 22.98 -14.48
C GLN A 90 -5.10 22.48 -13.29
N LEU A 91 -5.49 21.33 -12.68
CA LEU A 91 -4.75 20.74 -11.57
C LEU A 91 -3.38 20.19 -11.99
N VAL A 92 -3.32 19.55 -13.15
CA VAL A 92 -2.06 19.06 -13.74
C VAL A 92 -1.13 20.24 -14.07
N GLN A 93 -1.66 21.32 -14.67
CA GLN A 93 -0.86 22.53 -14.92
C GLN A 93 -0.36 23.15 -13.61
N PHE A 94 -1.19 23.22 -12.56
CA PHE A 94 -0.77 23.69 -11.24
C PHE A 94 0.35 22.81 -10.66
N ALA A 95 0.23 21.49 -10.78
CA ALA A 95 1.24 20.56 -10.31
C ALA A 95 2.59 20.79 -10.99
N GLN A 96 2.60 21.02 -12.29
CA GLN A 96 3.80 21.33 -13.06
C GLN A 96 4.41 22.67 -12.64
N ASP A 97 3.60 23.73 -12.64
CA ASP A 97 4.11 25.11 -12.45
C ASP A 97 4.50 25.41 -10.99
N ARG A 98 3.82 24.81 -10.03
CA ARG A 98 3.93 25.18 -8.61
C ARG A 98 4.48 24.09 -7.71
N LEU A 99 4.36 22.79 -8.11
CA LEU A 99 4.85 21.67 -7.33
C LEU A 99 6.06 20.98 -7.99
N SER A 100 6.49 21.44 -9.17
CA SER A 100 7.57 20.81 -9.96
C SER A 100 7.34 19.31 -10.22
N LEU A 101 6.09 18.94 -10.47
CA LEU A 101 5.68 17.60 -10.86
C LEU A 101 5.44 17.57 -12.36
N GLU A 102 6.27 16.84 -13.09
CA GLU A 102 6.13 16.68 -14.52
C GLU A 102 5.08 15.60 -14.81
N PRO A 103 3.98 15.93 -15.50
CA PRO A 103 2.91 14.98 -15.74
C PRO A 103 3.25 13.93 -16.81
N GLU A 104 4.25 14.21 -17.68
CA GLU A 104 4.52 13.41 -18.88
C GLU A 104 3.22 13.24 -19.69
N GLU A 105 2.83 11.99 -20.04
CA GLU A 105 1.55 11.70 -20.71
C GLU A 105 0.42 11.27 -19.75
N ARG A 106 0.66 11.31 -18.43
CA ARG A 106 -0.35 10.94 -17.43
C ARG A 106 -1.54 11.87 -17.48
N PHE A 107 -2.72 11.28 -17.34
CA PHE A 107 -4.00 11.99 -17.39
C PHE A 107 -4.30 12.65 -18.74
N SER A 108 -3.55 12.31 -19.81
CA SER A 108 -3.83 12.75 -21.19
C SER A 108 -5.02 12.01 -21.80
N SER A 109 -5.47 10.91 -21.22
CA SER A 109 -6.62 10.13 -21.64
C SER A 109 -7.62 9.92 -20.49
N TYR A 110 -8.85 9.55 -20.84
CA TYR A 110 -9.93 9.22 -19.93
C TYR A 110 -10.49 7.84 -20.27
N ALA A 111 -10.74 7.01 -19.26
CA ALA A 111 -11.40 5.73 -19.41
C ALA A 111 -12.60 5.60 -18.46
N ARG A 112 -13.73 5.17 -19.02
CA ARG A 112 -14.91 4.82 -18.22
C ARG A 112 -14.76 3.40 -17.65
N ILE A 113 -14.95 3.26 -16.35
CA ILE A 113 -14.91 1.99 -15.62
C ILE A 113 -16.34 1.61 -15.25
N ASP A 114 -16.65 0.31 -15.38
CA ASP A 114 -17.92 -0.24 -14.92
C ASP A 114 -17.85 -0.49 -13.40
N GLY A 115 -18.52 0.37 -12.61
CA GLY A 115 -18.57 0.30 -11.16
C GLY A 115 -17.72 1.35 -10.43
N ASP A 116 -17.69 1.24 -9.10
CA ASP A 116 -17.07 2.24 -8.22
C ASP A 116 -15.55 2.07 -8.05
N TYR A 117 -15.00 0.93 -8.44
CA TYR A 117 -13.60 0.57 -8.22
C TYR A 117 -12.99 -0.09 -9.46
N VAL A 118 -11.74 0.27 -9.76
CA VAL A 118 -11.00 -0.30 -10.89
C VAL A 118 -10.29 -1.60 -10.53
N VAL A 119 -9.81 -1.72 -9.30
CA VAL A 119 -9.09 -2.89 -8.77
C VAL A 119 -9.57 -3.20 -7.36
N TRP A 120 -9.48 -4.46 -6.95
CA TRP A 120 -9.78 -4.97 -5.62
C TRP A 120 -8.52 -5.55 -5.00
N ASN A 121 -7.97 -4.86 -4.00
CA ASN A 121 -6.77 -5.32 -3.29
C ASN A 121 -7.14 -6.26 -2.15
N VAL A 122 -6.44 -7.39 -2.09
CA VAL A 122 -6.50 -8.34 -0.98
C VAL A 122 -5.26 -8.13 -0.12
N PHE A 123 -5.47 -7.74 1.13
CA PHE A 123 -4.43 -7.72 2.17
C PHE A 123 -4.59 -8.95 3.04
N ALA A 124 -3.49 -9.49 3.53
CA ALA A 124 -3.50 -10.61 4.44
C ALA A 124 -2.35 -10.53 5.45
N THR A 125 -2.57 -11.13 6.62
CA THR A 125 -1.54 -11.38 7.63
C THR A 125 -1.67 -12.81 8.14
N PRO A 126 -0.62 -13.47 8.63
CA PRO A 126 -0.78 -14.67 9.45
C PRO A 126 -1.69 -14.37 10.66
N GLU A 127 -2.39 -15.39 11.18
CA GLU A 127 -3.38 -15.25 12.25
C GLU A 127 -2.86 -14.45 13.48
N PHE A 128 -1.60 -14.66 13.84
CA PHE A 128 -0.95 -14.00 14.98
C PHE A 128 0.23 -13.13 14.52
N SER A 129 -0.03 -12.26 13.56
CA SER A 129 0.96 -11.29 13.07
C SER A 129 0.27 -10.00 12.63
N THR A 130 0.92 -8.88 12.87
CA THR A 130 0.53 -7.57 12.32
C THR A 130 1.30 -7.23 11.04
N GLU A 131 2.19 -8.12 10.61
CA GLU A 131 3.00 -7.96 9.41
C GLU A 131 2.25 -8.47 8.18
N ALA A 132 2.29 -7.67 7.10
CA ALA A 132 1.64 -8.03 5.85
C ALA A 132 2.28 -9.25 5.20
N THR A 133 1.45 -10.15 4.69
CA THR A 133 1.90 -11.16 3.72
C THR A 133 2.39 -10.45 2.47
N GLN A 134 3.61 -10.79 2.02
CA GLN A 134 4.22 -10.21 0.83
C GLN A 134 3.98 -11.10 -0.39
N TRP A 135 3.63 -10.48 -1.51
CA TRP A 135 3.55 -11.12 -2.83
C TRP A 135 4.59 -10.52 -3.74
N CYS A 136 5.54 -11.36 -4.17
CA CYS A 136 6.65 -10.90 -5.00
C CYS A 136 6.42 -11.24 -6.47
N TYR A 137 6.64 -10.26 -7.33
CA TYR A 137 6.47 -10.32 -8.78
C TYR A 137 7.81 -10.08 -9.46
N PRO A 138 8.11 -10.76 -10.58
CA PRO A 138 9.42 -10.67 -11.22
C PRO A 138 9.86 -9.26 -11.61
N ILE A 139 8.92 -8.37 -11.90
CA ILE A 139 9.19 -7.01 -12.40
C ILE A 139 8.81 -5.95 -11.35
N ALA A 140 7.61 -6.07 -10.76
CA ALA A 140 7.08 -5.06 -9.83
C ALA A 140 7.69 -5.15 -8.41
N GLY A 141 8.51 -6.17 -8.12
CA GLY A 141 9.02 -6.40 -6.78
C GLY A 141 7.97 -7.02 -5.86
N CYS A 142 8.12 -6.82 -4.54
CA CYS A 142 7.19 -7.36 -3.55
C CYS A 142 6.20 -6.28 -3.10
N ALA A 143 4.91 -6.67 -3.01
CA ALA A 143 3.83 -5.83 -2.52
C ALA A 143 3.13 -6.46 -1.32
N SER A 144 2.64 -5.65 -0.42
CA SER A 144 1.86 -6.05 0.76
C SER A 144 0.38 -6.35 0.45
N TYR A 145 0.01 -6.33 -0.81
CA TYR A 145 -1.34 -6.65 -1.29
C TYR A 145 -1.30 -7.38 -2.64
N ARG A 146 -2.42 -7.99 -3.00
CA ARG A 146 -2.61 -8.61 -4.32
C ARG A 146 -3.87 -8.07 -4.97
N GLY A 147 -3.72 -7.44 -6.15
CA GLY A 147 -4.79 -6.76 -6.89
C GLY A 147 -5.54 -7.66 -7.85
N TYR A 148 -6.85 -7.48 -7.94
CA TYR A 148 -7.76 -8.17 -8.86
C TYR A 148 -8.70 -7.18 -9.55
N PHE A 149 -8.91 -7.31 -10.83
CA PHE A 149 -9.89 -6.49 -11.56
C PHE A 149 -11.35 -6.88 -11.28
N LYS A 150 -11.58 -8.09 -10.75
CA LYS A 150 -12.92 -8.56 -10.37
C LYS A 150 -13.03 -8.81 -8.88
N GLN A 151 -14.02 -8.20 -8.23
CA GLN A 151 -14.27 -8.37 -6.79
C GLN A 151 -14.45 -9.84 -6.39
N LEU A 152 -15.13 -10.62 -7.23
CA LEU A 152 -15.39 -12.04 -6.95
C LEU A 152 -14.08 -12.84 -6.85
N ASP A 153 -13.10 -12.55 -7.71
CA ASP A 153 -11.82 -13.26 -7.70
C ASP A 153 -10.95 -12.83 -6.51
N ALA A 154 -10.99 -11.55 -6.12
CA ALA A 154 -10.40 -11.07 -4.87
C ALA A 154 -10.99 -11.79 -3.65
N LYS A 155 -12.33 -11.88 -3.56
CA LYS A 155 -13.02 -12.58 -2.47
C LYS A 155 -12.71 -14.08 -2.43
N LYS A 156 -12.66 -14.76 -3.59
CA LYS A 156 -12.25 -16.18 -3.67
C LYS A 156 -10.83 -16.37 -3.14
N PHE A 157 -9.91 -15.51 -3.53
CA PHE A 157 -8.52 -15.58 -3.07
C PHE A 157 -8.42 -15.33 -1.56
N ALA A 158 -9.10 -14.30 -1.05
CA ALA A 158 -9.16 -14.02 0.38
C ALA A 158 -9.68 -15.24 1.17
N GLN A 159 -10.73 -15.92 0.67
CA GLN A 159 -11.27 -17.14 1.30
C GLN A 159 -10.25 -18.29 1.34
N GLN A 160 -9.42 -18.45 0.30
CA GLN A 160 -8.34 -19.45 0.30
C GLN A 160 -7.29 -19.17 1.36
N LEU A 161 -7.02 -17.90 1.67
CA LEU A 161 -6.09 -17.49 2.71
C LEU A 161 -6.69 -17.68 4.12
N ILE A 162 -7.98 -17.42 4.29
CA ILE A 162 -8.70 -17.69 5.56
C ILE A 162 -8.60 -19.19 5.92
N VAL A 163 -8.79 -20.10 4.96
CA VAL A 163 -8.61 -21.55 5.19
C VAL A 163 -7.19 -21.89 5.62
N LYS A 164 -6.20 -21.06 5.26
CA LYS A 164 -4.78 -21.17 5.68
C LYS A 164 -4.47 -20.39 6.96
N GLN A 165 -5.47 -20.05 7.76
CA GLN A 165 -5.34 -19.30 9.01
C GLN A 165 -4.68 -17.93 8.82
N HIS A 166 -5.08 -17.18 7.79
CA HIS A 166 -4.75 -15.77 7.63
C HIS A 166 -5.96 -14.90 7.95
N ASP A 167 -5.71 -13.78 8.58
CA ASP A 167 -6.63 -12.65 8.56
C ASP A 167 -6.59 -12.03 7.16
N THR A 168 -7.73 -11.63 6.62
CA THR A 168 -7.79 -11.03 5.28
C THR A 168 -8.73 -9.83 5.26
N THR A 169 -8.45 -8.87 4.39
CA THR A 169 -9.40 -7.83 4.03
C THR A 169 -9.35 -7.58 2.52
N VAL A 170 -10.50 -7.23 1.94
CA VAL A 170 -10.63 -6.88 0.53
C VAL A 170 -11.10 -5.45 0.44
N GLY A 171 -10.30 -4.59 -0.17
CA GLY A 171 -10.61 -3.17 -0.39
C GLY A 171 -10.70 -2.84 -1.88
N GLY A 172 -11.71 -2.04 -2.26
CA GLY A 172 -11.79 -1.47 -3.61
C GLY A 172 -10.84 -0.28 -3.76
N VAL A 173 -10.23 -0.16 -4.92
CA VAL A 173 -9.27 0.89 -5.28
C VAL A 173 -9.85 1.68 -6.46
N VAL A 174 -9.90 2.98 -6.32
CA VAL A 174 -10.51 3.89 -7.31
C VAL A 174 -9.54 4.32 -8.39
N ALA A 175 -8.25 4.40 -8.06
CA ALA A 175 -7.16 4.73 -8.98
C ALA A 175 -6.21 3.52 -9.08
N TYR A 176 -5.59 3.35 -10.24
CA TYR A 176 -4.64 2.28 -10.49
C TYR A 176 -3.50 2.85 -11.33
N SER A 177 -2.30 2.75 -10.81
CA SER A 177 -1.09 3.16 -11.51
C SER A 177 -0.30 1.96 -12.00
N THR A 178 0.20 2.04 -13.22
CA THR A 178 1.09 1.05 -13.81
C THR A 178 2.57 1.34 -13.52
N LEU A 179 2.86 2.24 -12.59
CA LEU A 179 4.21 2.67 -12.22
C LEU A 179 5.04 3.16 -13.43
N GLY A 180 4.39 3.81 -14.39
CA GLY A 180 5.05 4.35 -15.59
C GLY A 180 5.25 3.36 -16.74
N TRP A 181 4.69 2.15 -16.66
CA TRP A 181 4.70 1.21 -17.79
C TRP A 181 3.72 1.59 -18.91
N PHE A 182 2.67 2.32 -18.57
CA PHE A 182 1.67 2.87 -19.48
C PHE A 182 1.28 4.27 -19.02
N ASP A 183 0.71 5.04 -19.92
CA ASP A 183 0.10 6.34 -19.60
C ASP A 183 -1.20 6.11 -18.86
N ASP A 184 -1.18 6.29 -17.53
CA ASP A 184 -2.33 6.01 -16.68
C ASP A 184 -3.46 7.02 -16.95
N PRO A 185 -4.68 6.55 -17.34
CA PRO A 185 -5.79 7.42 -17.68
C PRO A 185 -6.48 8.01 -16.45
N LEU A 186 -7.20 9.11 -16.65
CA LEU A 186 -8.26 9.51 -15.76
C LEU A 186 -9.37 8.45 -15.78
N LEU A 187 -9.86 8.08 -14.61
CA LEU A 187 -10.93 7.09 -14.51
C LEU A 187 -12.23 7.72 -14.01
N SER A 188 -13.36 7.19 -14.50
CA SER A 188 -14.70 7.58 -14.03
C SER A 188 -14.93 7.32 -12.55
N THR A 189 -14.12 6.48 -11.91
CA THR A 189 -14.22 6.13 -10.50
C THR A 189 -13.87 7.27 -9.54
N PHE A 190 -13.13 8.29 -10.00
CA PHE A 190 -12.71 9.41 -9.14
C PHE A 190 -12.85 10.81 -9.78
N ILE A 191 -13.15 10.91 -11.07
CA ILE A 191 -13.18 12.20 -11.77
C ILE A 191 -14.21 13.16 -11.16
N ASP A 192 -15.31 12.64 -10.62
CA ASP A 192 -16.41 13.41 -10.01
C ASP A 192 -16.20 13.69 -8.50
N TRP A 193 -15.05 13.37 -7.95
CA TRP A 193 -14.74 13.67 -6.55
C TRP A 193 -14.72 15.18 -6.30
N PRO A 194 -14.98 15.62 -5.04
CA PRO A 194 -14.79 17.03 -4.68
C PRO A 194 -13.40 17.52 -5.06
N ASP A 195 -13.28 18.77 -5.47
CA ASP A 195 -12.06 19.31 -6.08
C ASP A 195 -10.79 19.13 -5.25
N ALA A 196 -10.88 19.22 -3.91
CA ALA A 196 -9.70 19.06 -3.06
C ALA A 196 -9.21 17.59 -3.00
N GLU A 197 -10.15 16.64 -3.00
CA GLU A 197 -9.87 15.21 -3.06
C GLU A 197 -9.33 14.81 -4.42
N LEU A 198 -9.90 15.35 -5.50
CA LEU A 198 -9.42 15.14 -6.87
C LEU A 198 -8.00 15.72 -7.03
N ALA A 199 -7.75 16.93 -6.54
CA ALA A 199 -6.41 17.54 -6.54
C ALA A 199 -5.42 16.67 -5.77
N GLY A 200 -5.83 16.20 -4.59
CA GLY A 200 -5.03 15.31 -3.76
C GLY A 200 -4.61 14.05 -4.52
N LEU A 201 -5.56 13.34 -5.11
CA LEU A 201 -5.28 12.12 -5.88
C LEU A 201 -4.33 12.39 -7.06
N ILE A 202 -4.57 13.46 -7.84
CA ILE A 202 -3.71 13.82 -8.96
C ILE A 202 -2.27 14.09 -8.50
N PHE A 203 -2.09 14.87 -7.43
CA PHE A 203 -0.75 15.19 -6.92
C PHE A 203 -0.05 13.96 -6.33
N HIS A 204 -0.81 13.06 -5.70
CA HIS A 204 -0.33 11.78 -5.19
C HIS A 204 0.24 10.89 -6.32
N GLU A 205 -0.54 10.70 -7.39
CA GLU A 205 -0.12 9.87 -8.52
C GLU A 205 1.06 10.49 -9.30
N LEU A 206 1.08 11.82 -9.44
CA LEU A 206 2.22 12.52 -10.03
C LEU A 206 3.47 12.43 -9.15
N ALA A 207 3.32 12.38 -7.82
CA ALA A 207 4.45 12.17 -6.93
C ALA A 207 5.10 10.79 -7.14
N HIS A 208 4.30 9.72 -7.30
CA HIS A 208 4.84 8.40 -7.63
C HIS A 208 5.60 8.37 -8.96
N ALA A 209 5.18 9.18 -9.94
CA ALA A 209 5.92 9.35 -11.18
C ALA A 209 7.28 10.03 -10.96
N ARG A 210 7.35 10.98 -10.03
CA ARG A 210 8.55 11.76 -9.76
C ARG A 210 9.61 10.97 -8.99
N VAL A 211 9.20 10.18 -7.98
CA VAL A 211 10.08 9.34 -7.16
C VAL A 211 9.38 8.04 -6.83
N PHE A 212 10.00 6.93 -7.16
CA PHE A 212 9.55 5.60 -6.80
C PHE A 212 10.74 4.72 -6.40
N VAL A 213 10.66 4.09 -5.23
CA VAL A 213 11.68 3.17 -4.70
C VAL A 213 11.11 1.75 -4.78
N PRO A 214 11.60 0.89 -5.69
CA PRO A 214 11.09 -0.46 -5.83
C PRO A 214 11.16 -1.26 -4.53
N GLY A 215 10.05 -1.91 -4.16
CA GLY A 215 9.97 -2.77 -2.98
C GLY A 215 9.79 -2.05 -1.64
N ASP A 216 9.69 -0.71 -1.63
CA ASP A 216 9.46 0.08 -0.39
C ASP A 216 8.12 0.83 -0.45
N THR A 217 7.02 0.09 -0.28
CA THR A 217 5.66 0.66 -0.30
C THR A 217 5.50 1.75 0.76
N ALA A 218 6.01 1.55 1.99
CA ALA A 218 5.86 2.52 3.08
C ALA A 218 6.51 3.88 2.75
N PHE A 219 7.70 3.85 2.16
CA PHE A 219 8.39 5.06 1.70
C PHE A 219 7.60 5.76 0.58
N ASN A 220 7.19 5.01 -0.44
CA ASN A 220 6.52 5.56 -1.62
C ASN A 220 5.17 6.20 -1.27
N GLU A 221 4.34 5.51 -0.48
CA GLU A 221 3.03 6.00 -0.08
C GLU A 221 3.12 7.20 0.87
N ALA A 222 4.05 7.17 1.82
CA ALA A 222 4.25 8.31 2.73
C ALA A 222 4.79 9.54 1.99
N PHE A 223 5.68 9.35 1.01
CA PHE A 223 6.15 10.44 0.14
C PHE A 223 4.99 11.03 -0.66
N ALA A 224 4.22 10.20 -1.36
CA ALA A 224 3.10 10.66 -2.17
C ALA A 224 2.01 11.34 -1.31
N SER A 225 1.71 10.80 -0.13
CA SER A 225 0.77 11.40 0.83
C SER A 225 1.24 12.76 1.34
N PHE A 226 2.56 12.95 1.56
CA PHE A 226 3.10 14.27 1.90
C PHE A 226 2.91 15.27 0.76
N VAL A 227 3.26 14.88 -0.49
CA VAL A 227 3.11 15.74 -1.67
C VAL A 227 1.64 16.09 -1.90
N GLU A 228 0.74 15.11 -1.81
CA GLU A 228 -0.71 15.29 -1.85
C GLU A 228 -1.15 16.40 -0.89
N ARG A 229 -0.90 16.23 0.41
CA ARG A 229 -1.38 17.16 1.45
C ARG A 229 -0.78 18.56 1.28
N ARG A 230 0.51 18.65 1.08
CA ARG A 230 1.19 19.94 0.90
C ARG A 230 0.75 20.63 -0.39
N GLY A 231 0.61 19.88 -1.48
CA GLY A 231 0.14 20.35 -2.77
C GLY A 231 -1.29 20.90 -2.71
N VAL A 232 -2.23 20.16 -2.08
CA VAL A 232 -3.63 20.60 -1.91
C VAL A 232 -3.69 21.90 -1.12
N LEU A 233 -2.96 22.03 -0.01
CA LEU A 233 -2.94 23.27 0.76
C LEU A 233 -2.38 24.44 -0.05
N GLN A 234 -1.34 24.21 -0.84
CA GLN A 234 -0.74 25.22 -1.70
C GLN A 234 -1.69 25.63 -2.84
N TRP A 235 -2.42 24.68 -3.42
CA TRP A 235 -3.44 24.92 -4.43
C TRP A 235 -4.63 25.73 -3.88
N LEU A 236 -5.12 25.41 -2.69
CA LEU A 236 -6.21 26.16 -2.03
C LEU A 236 -5.75 27.59 -1.64
N ARG A 237 -4.51 27.76 -1.16
CA ARG A 237 -3.94 29.09 -0.91
C ARG A 237 -3.89 29.97 -2.17
N ALA A 238 -3.53 29.37 -3.31
CA ALA A 238 -3.51 30.08 -4.58
C ALA A 238 -4.92 30.55 -5.02
N GLN A 239 -5.97 29.90 -4.52
CA GLN A 239 -7.36 30.31 -4.72
C GLN A 239 -7.90 31.27 -3.64
N GLN A 240 -7.10 31.59 -2.62
CA GLN A 240 -7.49 32.40 -1.46
C GLN A 240 -8.70 31.83 -0.70
N ASP A 241 -8.82 30.50 -0.62
CA ASP A 241 -9.94 29.80 0.01
C ASP A 241 -9.57 29.29 1.42
N ASP A 242 -9.43 30.25 2.35
CA ASP A 242 -9.04 29.95 3.73
C ASP A 242 -10.07 29.05 4.44
N VAL A 243 -11.35 29.18 4.10
CA VAL A 243 -12.42 28.34 4.68
C VAL A 243 -12.24 26.87 4.28
N ARG A 244 -11.91 26.62 3.02
CA ARG A 244 -11.66 25.25 2.54
C ARG A 244 -10.35 24.70 3.07
N ILE A 245 -9.32 25.51 3.20
CA ILE A 245 -8.04 25.13 3.83
C ILE A 245 -8.29 24.58 5.23
N GLU A 246 -9.01 25.35 6.09
CA GLU A 246 -9.27 24.91 7.46
C GLU A 246 -10.13 23.65 7.51
N ARG A 247 -11.15 23.54 6.67
CA ARG A 247 -12.00 22.34 6.59
C ARG A 247 -11.21 21.08 6.21
N VAL A 248 -10.34 21.16 5.20
CA VAL A 248 -9.50 20.04 4.74
C VAL A 248 -8.48 19.68 5.82
N ALA A 249 -7.81 20.68 6.41
CA ALA A 249 -6.85 20.48 7.48
C ALA A 249 -7.50 19.82 8.73
N ALA A 250 -8.68 20.29 9.12
CA ALA A 250 -9.43 19.70 10.24
C ALA A 250 -9.79 18.23 9.99
N ARG A 251 -10.25 17.92 8.77
CA ARG A 251 -10.54 16.52 8.38
C ARG A 251 -9.29 15.65 8.46
N TRP A 252 -8.13 16.12 7.95
CA TRP A 252 -6.89 15.35 8.04
C TRP A 252 -6.45 15.15 9.48
N ARG A 253 -6.51 16.18 10.34
CA ARG A 253 -6.20 16.04 11.78
C ARG A 253 -7.07 14.95 12.44
N THR A 254 -8.38 14.91 12.13
CA THR A 254 -9.28 13.87 12.63
C THR A 254 -8.91 12.48 12.13
N THR A 255 -8.59 12.34 10.83
CA THR A 255 -8.12 11.08 10.26
C THR A 255 -6.79 10.65 10.87
N ASP A 256 -5.85 11.57 11.06
CA ASP A 256 -4.53 11.25 11.63
C ASP A 256 -4.65 10.77 13.08
N ARG A 257 -5.53 11.38 13.90
CA ARG A 257 -5.83 10.89 15.26
C ARG A 257 -6.41 9.48 15.25
N PHE A 258 -7.35 9.21 14.34
CA PHE A 258 -7.92 7.87 14.19
C PHE A 258 -6.86 6.83 13.76
N VAL A 259 -6.01 7.17 12.81
CA VAL A 259 -4.92 6.28 12.37
C VAL A 259 -3.92 6.05 13.49
N ALA A 260 -3.49 7.11 14.21
CA ALA A 260 -2.59 6.97 15.35
C ALA A 260 -3.19 6.08 16.46
N PHE A 261 -4.50 6.21 16.72
CA PHE A 261 -5.24 5.31 17.60
C PHE A 261 -5.13 3.85 17.16
N LEU A 262 -5.39 3.54 15.88
CA LEU A 262 -5.33 2.17 15.36
C LEU A 262 -3.92 1.61 15.34
N LEU A 263 -2.91 2.42 15.01
CA LEU A 263 -1.50 2.00 15.01
C LEU A 263 -1.01 1.64 16.42
N ARG A 264 -1.42 2.40 17.44
CA ARG A 264 -1.14 2.06 18.84
C ARG A 264 -1.73 0.69 19.20
N TRP A 265 -2.98 0.40 18.82
CA TRP A 265 -3.60 -0.89 19.07
C TRP A 265 -2.97 -2.04 18.26
N ARG A 266 -2.46 -1.74 17.05
CA ARG A 266 -1.63 -2.69 16.30
C ARG A 266 -0.37 -3.10 17.10
N ASP A 267 0.27 -2.15 17.76
CA ASP A 267 1.44 -2.43 18.59
C ASP A 267 1.07 -3.29 19.83
N GLU A 268 -0.10 -3.07 20.45
CA GLU A 268 -0.62 -3.92 21.52
C GLU A 268 -0.90 -5.37 21.03
N LEU A 269 -1.48 -5.52 19.82
CA LEU A 269 -1.64 -6.84 19.20
C LEU A 269 -0.28 -7.53 18.99
N LYS A 270 0.73 -6.80 18.54
CA LYS A 270 2.08 -7.33 18.39
C LYS A 270 2.66 -7.81 19.72
N LEU A 271 2.54 -7.01 20.79
CA LEU A 271 2.95 -7.40 22.13
C LEU A 271 2.22 -8.65 22.62
N LEU A 272 0.91 -8.79 22.35
CA LEU A 272 0.15 -10.00 22.66
C LEU A 272 0.72 -11.23 21.94
N TYR A 273 1.07 -11.09 20.66
CA TYR A 273 1.57 -12.23 19.86
C TYR A 273 2.97 -12.69 20.26
N ASP A 274 3.76 -11.81 20.86
CA ASP A 274 5.09 -12.11 21.40
C ASP A 274 5.02 -12.86 22.75
N GLN A 275 3.83 -12.93 23.41
CA GLN A 275 3.68 -13.65 24.68
C GLN A 275 3.66 -15.18 24.47
N PRO A 276 4.13 -15.96 25.45
CA PRO A 276 4.22 -17.42 25.37
C PRO A 276 2.87 -18.13 25.60
N TYR A 277 1.77 -17.59 25.05
CA TYR A 277 0.45 -18.20 25.11
C TYR A 277 0.29 -19.32 24.08
N ASN A 278 -0.52 -20.35 24.40
CA ASN A 278 -0.94 -21.31 23.38
C ASN A 278 -1.90 -20.66 22.36
N ALA A 279 -2.16 -21.35 21.24
CA ALA A 279 -2.95 -20.79 20.15
C ALA A 279 -4.39 -20.42 20.57
N ASP A 280 -5.03 -21.20 21.42
CA ASP A 280 -6.42 -20.97 21.83
C ASP A 280 -6.53 -19.77 22.78
N ALA A 281 -5.64 -19.66 23.74
CA ALA A 281 -5.56 -18.49 24.62
C ALA A 281 -5.25 -17.21 23.81
N ARG A 282 -4.34 -17.31 22.82
CA ARG A 282 -3.98 -16.19 21.94
C ARG A 282 -5.17 -15.75 21.06
N ARG A 283 -5.99 -16.67 20.56
CA ARG A 283 -7.23 -16.35 19.83
C ARG A 283 -8.24 -15.61 20.69
N LEU A 284 -8.45 -16.10 21.92
CA LEU A 284 -9.37 -15.47 22.87
C LEU A 284 -8.93 -14.03 23.16
N LEU A 285 -7.68 -13.83 23.57
CA LEU A 285 -7.13 -12.51 23.90
C LEU A 285 -7.12 -11.57 22.69
N LYS A 286 -6.83 -12.08 21.48
CA LYS A 286 -6.95 -11.32 20.23
C LYS A 286 -8.39 -10.84 20.01
N SER A 287 -9.39 -11.71 20.18
CA SER A 287 -10.79 -11.34 20.02
C SER A 287 -11.21 -10.25 21.01
N GLU A 288 -10.85 -10.42 22.29
CA GLU A 288 -11.13 -9.43 23.34
C GLU A 288 -10.49 -8.07 23.02
N LEU A 289 -9.24 -8.07 22.52
CA LEU A 289 -8.54 -6.84 22.17
C LEU A 289 -9.19 -6.14 20.96
N LEU A 290 -9.57 -6.89 19.93
CA LEU A 290 -10.25 -6.33 18.74
C LEU A 290 -11.62 -5.74 19.11
N GLU A 291 -12.36 -6.37 20.02
CA GLU A 291 -13.63 -5.84 20.56
C GLU A 291 -13.41 -4.57 21.39
N GLU A 292 -12.31 -4.52 22.17
CA GLU A 292 -11.94 -3.33 22.95
C GLU A 292 -11.60 -2.14 22.06
N ILE A 293 -10.88 -2.37 20.96
CA ILE A 293 -10.60 -1.33 19.95
C ILE A 293 -11.90 -0.71 19.43
N GLU A 294 -12.86 -1.54 19.03
CA GLU A 294 -14.14 -1.04 18.52
C GLU A 294 -14.94 -0.32 19.59
N ARG A 295 -14.95 -0.84 20.81
CA ARG A 295 -15.63 -0.22 21.95
C ARG A 295 -15.03 1.15 22.30
N CYS A 296 -13.69 1.23 22.30
CA CYS A 296 -12.98 2.48 22.52
C CYS A 296 -13.25 3.51 21.43
N TYR A 297 -13.25 3.10 20.16
CA TYR A 297 -13.64 3.97 19.04
C TYR A 297 -15.05 4.53 19.25
N ARG A 298 -16.03 3.66 19.55
CA ARG A 298 -17.43 4.06 19.74
C ARG A 298 -17.64 5.03 20.91
N ALA A 299 -16.82 4.93 21.94
CA ALA A 299 -16.85 5.84 23.08
C ALA A 299 -16.21 7.22 22.79
N ASN A 300 -15.46 7.35 21.71
CA ASN A 300 -14.68 8.56 21.37
C ASN A 300 -14.90 9.03 19.91
N THR A 301 -16.10 8.87 19.39
CA THR A 301 -16.44 9.26 18.00
C THR A 301 -16.27 10.76 17.74
N ASP A 302 -16.41 11.60 18.77
CA ASP A 302 -16.20 13.05 18.66
C ASP A 302 -14.73 13.39 18.33
N GLU A 303 -13.79 12.58 18.80
CA GLU A 303 -12.35 12.74 18.53
C GLU A 303 -11.95 12.22 17.13
N PHE A 304 -12.56 11.12 16.70
CA PHE A 304 -12.17 10.39 15.49
C PHE A 304 -13.05 10.68 14.28
N GLY A 305 -14.16 11.39 14.47
CA GLY A 305 -15.19 11.53 13.45
C GLY A 305 -15.87 10.19 13.12
N ASN A 306 -16.76 10.22 12.14
CA ASN A 306 -17.45 8.99 11.71
C ASN A 306 -16.53 8.10 10.87
N GLN A 307 -15.99 7.06 11.49
CA GLN A 307 -15.18 6.01 10.88
C GLN A 307 -15.87 4.63 10.95
N ASP A 308 -17.20 4.57 11.09
CA ASP A 308 -17.95 3.32 11.19
C ASP A 308 -17.71 2.36 10.02
N TRP A 309 -17.41 2.91 8.84
CA TRP A 309 -17.05 2.12 7.65
C TRP A 309 -15.87 1.19 7.91
N PHE A 310 -14.94 1.60 8.78
CA PHE A 310 -13.74 0.82 9.10
C PHE A 310 -14.07 -0.44 9.91
N PHE A 311 -15.11 -0.42 10.73
CA PHE A 311 -15.52 -1.53 11.60
C PHE A 311 -16.63 -2.40 10.98
N ARG A 312 -17.28 -1.94 9.91
CA ARG A 312 -18.50 -2.54 9.34
C ARG A 312 -18.43 -4.03 9.03
N ASN A 313 -17.25 -4.55 8.67
CA ASN A 313 -17.05 -5.98 8.34
C ASN A 313 -16.16 -6.70 9.37
N GLY A 314 -16.14 -6.20 10.59
CA GLY A 314 -15.26 -6.68 11.66
C GLY A 314 -13.83 -6.19 11.53
N LEU A 315 -13.14 -6.08 12.65
CA LEU A 315 -11.72 -5.72 12.71
C LEU A 315 -10.87 -6.99 12.73
N ASN A 316 -9.74 -6.98 12.03
CA ASN A 316 -8.73 -8.02 12.07
C ASN A 316 -7.34 -7.43 11.74
N ASN A 317 -6.28 -8.21 11.86
CA ASN A 317 -4.93 -7.73 11.63
C ASN A 317 -4.73 -7.18 10.21
N ALA A 318 -5.31 -7.81 9.19
CA ALA A 318 -5.13 -7.40 7.79
C ALA A 318 -5.73 -6.02 7.49
N ARG A 319 -6.74 -5.56 8.25
CA ARG A 319 -7.29 -4.20 8.09
C ARG A 319 -6.35 -3.12 8.59
N LEU A 320 -5.42 -3.45 9.48
CA LEU A 320 -4.44 -2.51 10.02
C LEU A 320 -3.23 -2.32 9.10
N VAL A 321 -3.00 -3.25 8.16
CA VAL A 321 -1.84 -3.22 7.24
C VAL A 321 -1.76 -1.93 6.41
N PRO A 322 -2.81 -1.49 5.70
CA PRO A 322 -2.71 -0.28 4.87
C PRO A 322 -2.37 0.98 5.67
N LEU A 323 -2.81 1.04 6.94
CA LEU A 323 -2.64 2.24 7.77
C LEU A 323 -1.18 2.57 8.03
N ALA A 324 -0.37 1.55 8.29
CA ALA A 324 1.07 1.71 8.56
C ALA A 324 1.79 2.26 7.33
N ALA A 325 1.54 1.69 6.14
CA ALA A 325 2.20 2.08 4.91
C ALA A 325 2.00 3.57 4.57
N TYR A 326 0.80 4.11 4.83
CA TYR A 326 0.43 5.47 4.40
C TYR A 326 0.71 6.57 5.43
N ASN A 327 1.02 6.25 6.70
CA ASN A 327 0.99 7.28 7.75
C ASN A 327 2.25 7.39 8.60
N GLU A 328 3.05 6.33 8.75
CA GLU A 328 4.17 6.31 9.72
C GLU A 328 5.29 7.31 9.37
N LEU A 329 5.57 7.56 8.08
CA LEU A 329 6.71 8.34 7.63
C LEU A 329 6.36 9.73 7.07
N VAL A 330 5.07 10.09 6.98
CA VAL A 330 4.62 11.37 6.37
C VAL A 330 5.23 12.59 7.06
N SER A 331 5.29 12.59 8.41
CA SER A 331 5.90 13.65 9.17
C SER A 331 7.42 13.78 8.93
N GLY A 332 8.09 12.68 8.58
CA GLY A 332 9.50 12.68 8.19
C GLY A 332 9.72 13.43 6.88
N PHE A 333 8.84 13.26 5.91
CA PHE A 333 8.90 14.03 4.66
C PHE A 333 8.59 15.50 4.87
N ALA A 334 7.73 15.85 5.83
CA ALA A 334 7.53 17.26 6.22
C ALA A 334 8.83 17.88 6.77
N GLY A 335 9.55 17.15 7.63
CA GLY A 335 10.87 17.58 8.10
C GLY A 335 11.90 17.72 6.98
N LEU A 336 11.91 16.76 6.03
CA LEU A 336 12.80 16.81 4.87
C LEU A 336 12.49 18.01 3.95
N PHE A 337 11.20 18.37 3.79
CA PHE A 337 10.76 19.52 3.02
C PHE A 337 11.18 20.84 3.69
N ALA A 338 11.07 20.92 5.01
CA ALA A 338 11.59 22.07 5.77
C ALA A 338 13.11 22.22 5.60
N GLN A 339 13.88 21.13 5.65
CA GLN A 339 15.31 21.12 5.36
C GLN A 339 15.66 21.49 3.91
N ALA A 340 14.71 21.40 3.00
CA ALA A 340 14.80 21.83 1.61
C ALA A 340 14.34 23.30 1.43
N GLU A 341 14.19 24.08 2.52
CA GLU A 341 13.72 25.46 2.51
C GLU A 341 12.37 25.61 1.79
N GLU A 342 11.51 24.60 1.92
CA GLU A 342 10.21 24.48 1.23
C GLU A 342 10.28 24.54 -0.32
N SER A 343 11.45 24.31 -0.90
CA SER A 343 11.68 24.24 -2.34
C SER A 343 11.40 22.85 -2.88
N TRP A 344 10.41 22.69 -3.75
CA TRP A 344 10.08 21.41 -4.38
C TRP A 344 11.26 20.78 -5.12
N PRO A 345 12.04 21.48 -5.98
CA PRO A 345 13.19 20.87 -6.64
C PRO A 345 14.24 20.33 -5.68
N LEU A 346 14.57 21.10 -4.62
CA LEU A 346 15.52 20.66 -3.59
C LEU A 346 14.98 19.50 -2.76
N PHE A 347 13.69 19.52 -2.46
CA PHE A 347 13.02 18.43 -1.77
C PHE A 347 13.11 17.13 -2.55
N TYR A 348 12.73 17.12 -3.84
CA TYR A 348 12.83 15.90 -4.66
C TYR A 348 14.27 15.41 -4.79
N ALA A 349 15.25 16.29 -4.91
CA ALA A 349 16.66 15.89 -4.91
C ALA A 349 17.05 15.16 -3.61
N LYS A 350 16.60 15.66 -2.44
CA LYS A 350 16.81 15.00 -1.14
C LYS A 350 16.07 13.68 -1.03
N VAL A 351 14.82 13.61 -1.50
CA VAL A 351 14.02 12.38 -1.51
C VAL A 351 14.68 11.30 -2.39
N ILE A 352 15.15 11.66 -3.58
CA ILE A 352 15.88 10.75 -4.49
C ILE A 352 17.17 10.25 -3.81
N ALA A 353 17.95 11.13 -3.20
CA ALA A 353 19.16 10.75 -2.49
C ALA A 353 18.87 9.81 -1.30
N LEU A 354 17.82 10.09 -0.53
CA LEU A 354 17.38 9.23 0.56
C LEU A 354 16.88 7.88 0.04
N GLY A 355 16.12 7.88 -1.07
CA GLY A 355 15.63 6.68 -1.74
C GLY A 355 16.73 5.72 -2.20
N ALA A 356 17.93 6.24 -2.51
CA ALA A 356 19.10 5.45 -2.89
C ALA A 356 19.82 4.79 -1.69
N SER A 357 19.49 5.16 -0.45
CA SER A 357 20.10 4.59 0.76
C SER A 357 19.48 3.22 1.12
N ALA A 358 20.07 2.50 2.08
CA ALA A 358 19.53 1.24 2.58
C ALA A 358 18.15 1.44 3.25
N PRO A 359 17.21 0.47 3.17
CA PRO A 359 15.86 0.60 3.72
C PRO A 359 15.82 1.03 5.19
N GLU A 360 16.68 0.44 6.02
CA GLU A 360 16.77 0.74 7.45
C GLU A 360 17.23 2.17 7.70
N ALA A 361 18.19 2.66 6.90
CA ALA A 361 18.70 4.03 7.00
C ALA A 361 17.65 5.06 6.56
N ARG A 362 16.87 4.78 5.50
CA ARG A 362 15.74 5.61 5.07
C ARG A 362 14.70 5.76 6.16
N THR A 363 14.26 4.62 6.71
CA THR A 363 13.26 4.58 7.77
C THR A 363 13.74 5.29 9.03
N ALA A 364 14.99 5.07 9.44
CA ALA A 364 15.57 5.72 10.61
C ALA A 364 15.62 7.25 10.44
N GLU A 365 16.05 7.73 9.28
CA GLU A 365 16.14 9.17 9.00
C GLU A 365 14.77 9.83 8.97
N LEU A 366 13.79 9.25 8.27
CA LEU A 366 12.42 9.80 8.25
C LEU A 366 11.77 9.75 9.64
N THR A 367 12.01 8.70 10.42
CA THR A 367 11.51 8.62 11.79
C THR A 367 12.14 9.70 12.68
N ARG A 368 13.44 9.96 12.54
CA ARG A 368 14.14 11.03 13.26
C ARG A 368 13.55 12.39 12.91
N LEU A 369 13.45 12.71 11.62
CA LEU A 369 12.88 13.97 11.14
C LEU A 369 11.43 14.15 11.58
N GLY A 370 10.62 13.09 11.55
CA GLY A 370 9.23 13.13 11.99
C GLY A 370 9.09 13.37 13.50
N ARG A 371 10.03 12.91 14.32
CA ARG A 371 10.05 13.23 15.76
C ARG A 371 10.40 14.71 15.99
N GLU A 372 11.39 15.22 15.31
CA GLU A 372 11.78 16.62 15.39
C GLU A 372 10.61 17.54 15.00
N GLN A 373 9.90 17.23 13.91
CA GLN A 373 8.74 17.99 13.47
C GLN A 373 7.61 18.00 14.52
N ARG A 374 7.33 16.87 15.15
CA ARG A 374 6.29 16.76 16.19
C ARG A 374 6.63 17.50 17.49
N THR A 375 7.89 17.63 17.86
CA THR A 375 8.28 18.43 19.04
C THR A 375 8.01 19.92 18.85
N PHE A 376 8.07 20.42 17.62
CA PHE A 376 7.71 21.82 17.32
C PHE A 376 6.19 22.07 17.26
N GLU A 377 5.39 21.03 16.93
CA GLU A 377 3.92 21.12 16.86
C GLU A 377 3.22 20.77 18.18
N HIS A 378 3.89 20.08 19.11
CA HIS A 378 3.30 19.40 20.29
C HIS A 378 3.30 20.19 21.60
N ASP A 379 3.60 21.48 21.60
CA ASP A 379 3.31 22.32 22.79
C ASP A 379 1.79 22.61 22.95
N ALA A 380 0.93 22.06 22.05
CA ALA A 380 -0.50 22.39 21.99
C ALA A 380 -1.49 21.23 22.20
N ASP A 381 -1.07 19.95 22.14
CA ASP A 381 -2.05 18.85 22.22
C ASP A 381 -1.54 17.67 23.05
N SER A 382 -1.75 17.74 24.36
CA SER A 382 -1.62 16.57 25.23
C SER A 382 -2.75 15.60 24.87
N SER A 383 -2.49 14.65 23.97
CA SER A 383 -3.40 13.55 23.70
C SER A 383 -3.69 12.80 25.02
N SER A 384 -4.86 13.04 25.58
CA SER A 384 -5.43 12.21 26.63
C SER A 384 -5.32 10.74 26.19
N VAL A 385 -4.89 9.87 27.09
CA VAL A 385 -4.86 8.42 26.87
C VAL A 385 -6.29 7.94 26.72
N LEU A 386 -6.78 7.92 25.47
CA LEU A 386 -8.19 7.68 25.11
C LEU A 386 -8.58 6.22 25.33
N CYS A 387 -8.31 5.50 26.19
CA CYS A 387 -8.62 4.15 26.66
C CYS A 387 -7.34 3.46 27.19
N ALA A 388 -7.42 2.84 28.33
CA ALA A 388 -6.32 2.07 28.88
C ALA A 388 -6.13 0.78 28.06
N ALA A 389 -4.92 0.55 27.56
CA ALA A 389 -4.55 -0.75 27.02
C ALA A 389 -4.73 -1.84 28.07
N LEU A 390 -5.26 -3.00 27.67
CA LEU A 390 -5.24 -4.18 28.52
C LEU A 390 -3.77 -4.52 28.83
N ARG A 391 -3.39 -4.59 30.12
CA ARG A 391 -2.06 -5.06 30.51
C ARG A 391 -2.10 -6.58 30.52
N PHE A 392 -1.41 -7.20 29.57
CA PHE A 392 -1.19 -8.65 29.52
C PHE A 392 -0.11 -9.09 30.50
#